data_d3be875fe457679f3ce6806e65980af2
#
_entry.id   d3be875fe457679f3ce6806e65980af2
#
_cell.length_a   1.000
_cell.length_b   1.000
_cell.length_c   1.000
_cell.angle_alpha   90.00
_cell.angle_beta   90.00
_cell.angle_gamma   90.00
#
_symmetry.space_group_name_H-M   'P 1'
#
loop_
_entity.id
_entity.type
_entity.pdbx_description
1 polymer ?
#
loop_
_entity_poly.entity_id
_entity_poly.type
_entity_poly.pdbx_seq_one_letter_code
_entity_poly.pdbx_strand_id
1 'polypeptide(L)'
;MSMQSAEPFNGLQTLGDIARVHARLRPDTMALKFEGRTTTYGMLDAHTNRVAQALLADGVKKADRIGYLAKNSDSFFEILLGAAKMGAVTLPIGWRLAAAEIAYLLENGEVSILFVGKEFGDLARQAIEISGREVRVIELESERPGGYAAWRDSQDATDPAVAISAADTALQTLHLGHNRPAQGRHADQPQPS
;
A
#
# COMPACT_ATOMS: atom_id res chain seq x y z
N MET A 1 3.93 43.89 10.48
CA MET A 1 4.42 42.50 10.43
C MET A 1 3.51 41.75 9.51
N SER A 2 3.95 41.54 8.25
CA SER A 2 3.19 40.81 7.24
C SER A 2 3.23 39.31 7.60
N MET A 3 2.09 38.75 7.99
CA MET A 3 1.92 37.28 8.01
C MET A 3 1.95 36.82 6.55
N GLN A 4 3.10 36.37 6.07
CA GLN A 4 3.16 35.54 4.86
C GLN A 4 2.35 34.29 5.17
N SER A 5 1.17 34.19 4.55
CA SER A 5 0.41 32.95 4.48
C SER A 5 1.31 31.92 3.76
N ALA A 6 1.94 31.03 4.54
CA ALA A 6 2.69 29.92 3.96
C ALA A 6 1.72 29.17 3.04
N GLU A 7 2.05 29.08 1.76
CA GLU A 7 1.25 28.32 0.79
C GLU A 7 1.16 26.88 1.29
N PRO A 8 -0.05 26.32 1.49
CA PRO A 8 -0.25 25.02 2.16
C PRO A 8 0.35 23.83 1.39
N PHE A 9 0.81 24.05 0.15
CA PHE A 9 1.40 23.03 -0.72
C PHE A 9 2.90 23.22 -0.97
N ASN A 10 3.53 24.23 -0.33
CA ASN A 10 4.96 24.44 -0.48
C ASN A 10 5.75 23.29 0.17
N GLY A 11 6.50 22.53 -0.65
CA GLY A 11 7.26 21.36 -0.24
C GLY A 11 6.58 20.02 -0.44
N LEU A 12 5.39 19.94 -1.06
CA LEU A 12 4.74 18.70 -1.46
C LEU A 12 5.18 18.33 -2.87
N GLN A 13 6.11 17.38 -2.98
CA GLN A 13 6.58 16.84 -4.27
C GLN A 13 6.22 15.37 -4.43
N THR A 14 6.09 14.64 -3.32
CA THR A 14 5.83 13.21 -3.29
C THR A 14 4.68 12.89 -2.33
N LEU A 15 4.11 11.69 -2.41
CA LEU A 15 3.09 11.25 -1.44
C LEU A 15 3.66 11.22 -0.01
N GLY A 16 4.92 10.85 0.16
CA GLY A 16 5.57 10.84 1.48
C GLY A 16 5.65 12.22 2.14
N ASP A 17 5.65 13.30 1.33
CA ASP A 17 5.73 14.67 1.85
C ASP A 17 4.42 15.14 2.50
N ILE A 18 3.29 14.49 2.20
CA ILE A 18 2.00 14.84 2.79
C ILE A 18 2.09 14.78 4.32
N ALA A 19 2.57 13.69 4.88
CA ALA A 19 2.73 13.55 6.32
C ALA A 19 3.80 14.51 6.87
N ARG A 20 4.98 14.58 6.23
CA ARG A 20 6.10 15.44 6.64
C ARG A 20 5.74 16.93 6.74
N VAL A 21 5.15 17.45 5.66
CA VAL A 21 4.84 18.89 5.56
C VAL A 21 3.76 19.27 6.55
N HIS A 22 2.68 18.47 6.61
CA HIS A 22 1.60 18.79 7.53
C HIS A 22 1.96 18.57 9.00
N ALA A 23 2.80 17.60 9.33
CA ALA A 23 3.31 17.43 10.69
C ALA A 23 4.13 18.64 11.16
N ARG A 24 4.91 19.27 10.25
CA ARG A 24 5.63 20.51 10.57
C ARG A 24 4.72 21.73 10.75
N LEU A 25 3.71 21.87 9.89
CA LEU A 25 2.85 23.06 9.86
C LEU A 25 1.74 23.03 10.91
N ARG A 26 1.19 21.85 11.21
CA ARG A 26 0.00 21.66 12.04
C ARG A 26 -0.03 20.27 12.68
N PRO A 27 0.94 19.91 13.55
CA PRO A 27 1.10 18.56 14.09
C PRO A 27 -0.13 18.05 14.84
N ASP A 28 -0.84 18.91 15.55
CA ASP A 28 -1.98 18.56 16.39
C ASP A 28 -3.32 18.54 15.64
N THR A 29 -3.31 18.92 14.35
CA THR A 29 -4.52 18.87 13.52
C THR A 29 -4.82 17.44 13.15
N MET A 30 -6.10 17.06 13.22
CA MET A 30 -6.59 15.74 12.82
C MET A 30 -6.30 15.49 11.33
N ALA A 31 -5.59 14.40 11.03
CA ALA A 31 -5.32 13.92 9.69
C ALA A 31 -6.31 12.84 9.27
N LEU A 32 -6.56 11.87 10.15
CA LEU A 32 -7.45 10.72 9.89
C LEU A 32 -8.39 10.50 11.07
N LYS A 33 -9.58 10.01 10.75
CA LYS A 33 -10.52 9.47 11.74
C LYS A 33 -11.10 8.16 11.22
N PHE A 34 -10.94 7.08 11.98
CA PHE A 34 -11.43 5.76 11.61
C PHE A 34 -11.91 5.00 12.86
N GLU A 35 -13.15 4.50 12.86
CA GLU A 35 -13.74 3.72 13.95
C GLU A 35 -13.53 4.32 15.36
N GLY A 36 -13.72 5.62 15.49
CA GLY A 36 -13.53 6.34 16.75
C GLY A 36 -12.08 6.70 17.09
N ARG A 37 -11.08 6.15 16.42
CA ARG A 37 -9.68 6.55 16.55
C ARG A 37 -9.43 7.84 15.77
N THR A 38 -8.62 8.70 16.32
CA THR A 38 -8.18 9.95 15.68
C THR A 38 -6.66 9.94 15.60
N THR A 39 -6.13 10.17 14.39
CA THR A 39 -4.70 10.32 14.13
C THR A 39 -4.43 11.75 13.72
N THR A 40 -3.55 12.46 14.43
CA THR A 40 -3.10 13.81 14.05
C THR A 40 -2.02 13.71 12.97
N TYR A 41 -1.67 14.83 12.33
CA TYR A 41 -0.56 14.85 11.36
C TYR A 41 0.78 14.49 11.99
N GLY A 42 1.05 14.93 13.23
CA GLY A 42 2.25 14.54 13.95
C GLY A 42 2.33 13.03 14.20
N MET A 43 1.20 12.42 14.62
CA MET A 43 1.11 10.97 14.78
C MET A 43 1.27 10.23 13.45
N LEU A 44 0.60 10.72 12.39
CA LEU A 44 0.69 10.12 11.06
C LEU A 44 2.12 10.14 10.53
N ASP A 45 2.84 11.23 10.71
CA ASP A 45 4.25 11.32 10.31
C ASP A 45 5.13 10.34 11.08
N ALA A 46 4.96 10.24 12.39
CA ALA A 46 5.67 9.28 13.22
C ALA A 46 5.36 7.82 12.82
N HIS A 47 4.09 7.48 12.57
CA HIS A 47 3.68 6.14 12.13
C HIS A 47 4.24 5.81 10.75
N THR A 48 4.17 6.73 9.79
CA THR A 48 4.70 6.51 8.44
C THR A 48 6.22 6.41 8.41
N ASN A 49 6.93 7.12 9.31
CA ASN A 49 8.38 6.94 9.48
C ASN A 49 8.70 5.53 9.99
N ARG A 50 7.99 5.05 11.02
CA ARG A 50 8.16 3.68 11.53
C ARG A 50 7.86 2.62 10.48
N VAL A 51 6.80 2.81 9.68
CA VAL A 51 6.49 1.90 8.55
C VAL A 51 7.65 1.87 7.56
N ALA A 52 8.18 3.03 7.17
CA ALA A 52 9.32 3.09 6.25
C ALA A 52 10.57 2.39 6.83
N GLN A 53 10.88 2.62 8.09
CA GLN A 53 12.00 1.96 8.77
C GLN A 53 11.79 0.44 8.87
N ALA A 54 10.58 -0.02 9.16
CA ALA A 54 10.26 -1.44 9.24
C ALA A 54 10.38 -2.13 7.87
N LEU A 55 9.92 -1.48 6.79
CA LEU A 55 10.12 -1.97 5.42
C LEU A 55 11.61 -2.09 5.07
N LEU A 56 12.42 -1.07 5.42
CA LEU A 56 13.88 -1.10 5.22
C LEU A 56 14.53 -2.24 6.03
N ALA A 57 14.14 -2.42 7.29
CA ALA A 57 14.63 -3.50 8.14
C ALA A 57 14.27 -4.90 7.60
N ASP A 58 13.13 -5.02 6.92
CA ASP A 58 12.70 -6.23 6.22
C ASP A 58 13.37 -6.43 4.84
N GLY A 59 14.28 -5.53 4.45
CA GLY A 59 15.05 -5.63 3.22
C GLY A 59 14.34 -5.11 1.96
N VAL A 60 13.17 -4.45 2.12
CA VAL A 60 12.48 -3.80 0.99
C VAL A 60 13.32 -2.66 0.46
N LYS A 61 13.44 -2.57 -0.86
CA LYS A 61 14.22 -1.57 -1.57
C LYS A 61 13.31 -0.59 -2.31
N LYS A 62 13.88 0.52 -2.75
CA LYS A 62 13.21 1.45 -3.65
C LYS A 62 12.70 0.72 -4.89
N ALA A 63 11.48 1.02 -5.30
CA ALA A 63 10.72 0.41 -6.38
C ALA A 63 10.22 -1.04 -6.13
N ASP A 64 10.56 -1.67 -5.01
CA ASP A 64 9.93 -2.93 -4.62
C ASP A 64 8.43 -2.73 -4.33
N ARG A 65 7.62 -3.76 -4.59
CA ARG A 65 6.17 -3.71 -4.39
C ARG A 65 5.78 -4.43 -3.10
N ILE A 66 4.91 -3.75 -2.36
CA ILE A 66 4.21 -4.31 -1.20
C ILE A 66 2.72 -4.39 -1.50
N GLY A 67 2.07 -5.47 -1.12
CA GLY A 67 0.64 -5.70 -1.34
C GLY A 67 -0.20 -5.25 -0.14
N TYR A 68 -1.43 -4.80 -0.41
CA TYR A 68 -2.42 -4.51 0.60
C TYR A 68 -3.74 -5.22 0.25
N LEU A 69 -4.12 -6.23 1.02
CA LEU A 69 -5.34 -7.03 0.87
C LEU A 69 -6.23 -6.86 2.10
N ALA A 70 -6.98 -5.79 2.14
CA ALA A 70 -7.91 -5.49 3.21
C ALA A 70 -8.97 -4.49 2.76
N LYS A 71 -9.94 -4.21 3.62
CA LYS A 71 -10.83 -3.05 3.50
C LYS A 71 -10.09 -1.76 3.83
N ASN A 72 -10.65 -0.63 3.43
CA ASN A 72 -10.08 0.68 3.73
C ASN A 72 -10.04 0.90 5.25
N SER A 73 -8.89 1.36 5.74
CA SER A 73 -8.64 1.68 7.14
C SER A 73 -7.61 2.82 7.27
N ASP A 74 -7.39 3.29 8.50
CA ASP A 74 -6.30 4.22 8.81
C ASP A 74 -4.92 3.60 8.49
N SER A 75 -4.73 2.30 8.74
CA SER A 75 -3.50 1.58 8.42
C SER A 75 -3.14 1.62 6.92
N PHE A 76 -4.13 1.69 6.02
CA PHE A 76 -3.86 1.84 4.59
C PHE A 76 -3.04 3.11 4.30
N PHE A 77 -3.43 4.24 4.89
CA PHE A 77 -2.73 5.50 4.70
C PHE A 77 -1.35 5.50 5.35
N GLU A 78 -1.20 4.87 6.52
CA GLU A 78 0.10 4.72 7.17
C GLU A 78 1.06 3.91 6.29
N ILE A 79 0.61 2.79 5.73
CA ILE A 79 1.39 1.92 4.86
C ILE A 79 1.73 2.62 3.54
N LEU A 80 0.74 3.21 2.88
CA LEU A 80 0.94 3.92 1.61
C LEU A 80 1.95 5.06 1.73
N LEU A 81 1.77 5.93 2.73
CA LEU A 81 2.65 7.09 2.90
C LEU A 81 4.03 6.67 3.43
N GLY A 82 4.09 5.66 4.30
CA GLY A 82 5.35 5.10 4.78
C GLY A 82 6.16 4.44 3.68
N ALA A 83 5.53 3.62 2.83
CA ALA A 83 6.14 3.05 1.64
C ALA A 83 6.66 4.14 0.70
N ALA A 84 5.85 5.17 0.45
CA ALA A 84 6.24 6.31 -0.38
C ALA A 84 7.45 7.06 0.16
N LYS A 85 7.64 7.15 1.50
CA LYS A 85 8.80 7.80 2.13
C LYS A 85 10.13 7.09 1.82
N MET A 86 10.10 5.77 1.57
CA MET A 86 11.29 5.00 1.24
C MET A 86 11.34 4.57 -0.24
N GLY A 87 10.33 4.95 -1.04
CA GLY A 87 10.26 4.67 -2.48
C GLY A 87 9.76 3.27 -2.83
N ALA A 88 9.17 2.54 -1.89
CA ALA A 88 8.44 1.32 -2.20
C ALA A 88 7.08 1.65 -2.81
N VAL A 89 6.57 0.73 -3.61
CA VAL A 89 5.32 0.88 -4.37
C VAL A 89 4.22 0.09 -3.68
N THR A 90 3.14 0.75 -3.28
CA THR A 90 1.97 0.06 -2.74
C THR A 90 1.09 -0.48 -3.86
N LEU A 91 0.74 -1.77 -3.80
CA LEU A 91 -0.19 -2.46 -4.69
C LEU A 91 -1.47 -2.80 -3.93
N PRO A 92 -2.54 -1.98 -4.02
CA PRO A 92 -3.83 -2.33 -3.47
C PRO A 92 -4.44 -3.52 -4.22
N ILE A 93 -4.85 -4.54 -3.47
CA ILE A 93 -5.45 -5.77 -4.01
C ILE A 93 -6.92 -5.79 -3.62
N GLY A 94 -7.78 -5.93 -4.61
CA GLY A 94 -9.22 -5.99 -4.39
C GLY A 94 -9.63 -7.21 -3.57
N TRP A 95 -10.18 -7.02 -2.40
CA TRP A 95 -10.58 -8.09 -1.48
C TRP A 95 -11.75 -8.96 -1.97
N ARG A 96 -12.40 -8.58 -3.07
CA ARG A 96 -13.44 -9.37 -3.74
C ARG A 96 -12.90 -10.30 -4.83
N LEU A 97 -11.61 -10.26 -5.10
CA LEU A 97 -10.97 -11.11 -6.09
C LEU A 97 -10.87 -12.56 -5.58
N ALA A 98 -10.90 -13.51 -6.51
CA ALA A 98 -10.64 -14.92 -6.19
C ALA A 98 -9.14 -15.15 -5.91
N ALA A 99 -8.81 -16.22 -5.19
CA ALA A 99 -7.42 -16.55 -4.84
C ALA A 99 -6.49 -16.62 -6.05
N ALA A 100 -6.93 -17.17 -7.17
CA ALA A 100 -6.15 -17.25 -8.41
C ALA A 100 -5.87 -15.86 -9.03
N GLU A 101 -6.83 -14.92 -8.91
CA GLU A 101 -6.65 -13.56 -9.39
C GLU A 101 -5.65 -12.80 -8.51
N ILE A 102 -5.74 -12.99 -7.19
CA ILE A 102 -4.77 -12.41 -6.24
C ILE A 102 -3.39 -13.00 -6.48
N ALA A 103 -3.29 -14.33 -6.68
CA ALA A 103 -2.03 -14.99 -7.01
C ALA A 103 -1.35 -14.39 -8.24
N TYR A 104 -2.11 -14.13 -9.29
CA TYR A 104 -1.62 -13.44 -10.49
C TYR A 104 -1.07 -12.04 -10.15
N LEU A 105 -1.75 -11.28 -9.28
CA LEU A 105 -1.28 -9.95 -8.85
C LEU A 105 0.00 -10.03 -8.00
N LEU A 106 0.11 -11.04 -7.12
CA LEU A 106 1.30 -11.27 -6.31
C LEU A 106 2.51 -11.62 -7.18
N GLU A 107 2.32 -12.47 -8.19
CA GLU A 107 3.36 -12.90 -9.11
C GLU A 107 3.80 -11.75 -10.01
N ASN A 108 2.88 -11.11 -10.74
CA ASN A 108 3.20 -10.04 -11.70
C ASN A 108 3.64 -8.75 -11.00
N GLY A 109 3.15 -8.51 -9.78
CA GLY A 109 3.60 -7.40 -8.94
C GLY A 109 4.93 -7.68 -8.24
N GLU A 110 5.45 -8.91 -8.28
CA GLU A 110 6.63 -9.33 -7.53
C GLU A 110 6.56 -8.94 -6.06
N VAL A 111 5.36 -9.09 -5.45
CA VAL A 111 5.09 -8.68 -4.09
C VAL A 111 5.93 -9.49 -3.11
N SER A 112 6.68 -8.82 -2.23
CA SER A 112 7.51 -9.44 -1.20
C SER A 112 6.86 -9.43 0.19
N ILE A 113 6.07 -8.39 0.49
CA ILE A 113 5.31 -8.25 1.74
C ILE A 113 3.84 -8.01 1.40
N LEU A 114 2.94 -8.72 2.08
CA LEU A 114 1.49 -8.58 1.95
C LEU A 114 0.88 -8.20 3.29
N PHE A 115 0.30 -7.01 3.37
CA PHE A 115 -0.52 -6.58 4.49
C PHE A 115 -1.94 -7.11 4.32
N VAL A 116 -2.45 -7.84 5.31
CA VAL A 116 -3.69 -8.61 5.20
C VAL A 116 -4.64 -8.25 6.33
N GLY A 117 -5.87 -7.88 5.98
CA GLY A 117 -6.96 -7.77 6.95
C GLY A 117 -7.33 -9.13 7.53
N LYS A 118 -7.67 -9.18 8.81
CA LYS A 118 -7.93 -10.42 9.57
C LYS A 118 -8.88 -11.38 8.85
N GLU A 119 -9.92 -10.86 8.22
CA GLU A 119 -10.95 -11.64 7.52
C GLU A 119 -10.47 -12.26 6.20
N PHE A 120 -9.31 -11.82 5.66
CA PHE A 120 -8.76 -12.28 4.39
C PHE A 120 -7.55 -13.21 4.53
N GLY A 121 -7.23 -13.64 5.75
CA GLY A 121 -6.06 -14.50 6.02
C GLY A 121 -6.06 -15.82 5.25
N ASP A 122 -7.21 -16.50 5.16
CA ASP A 122 -7.34 -17.75 4.41
C ASP A 122 -7.24 -17.53 2.90
N LEU A 123 -7.85 -16.44 2.40
CA LEU A 123 -7.78 -16.05 1.00
C LEU A 123 -6.33 -15.69 0.60
N ALA A 124 -5.62 -14.95 1.43
CA ALA A 124 -4.22 -14.62 1.22
C ALA A 124 -3.33 -15.87 1.17
N ARG A 125 -3.53 -16.82 2.10
CA ARG A 125 -2.78 -18.09 2.14
C ARG A 125 -2.97 -18.89 0.86
N GLN A 126 -4.21 -19.07 0.41
CA GLN A 126 -4.51 -19.75 -0.85
C GLN A 126 -3.86 -19.07 -2.05
N ALA A 127 -3.93 -17.75 -2.12
CA ALA A 127 -3.32 -16.97 -3.20
C ALA A 127 -1.79 -17.10 -3.22
N ILE A 128 -1.14 -17.06 -2.07
CA ILE A 128 0.32 -17.25 -1.94
C ILE A 128 0.71 -18.65 -2.40
N GLU A 129 -0.01 -19.69 -1.97
CA GLU A 129 0.24 -21.07 -2.38
C GLU A 129 0.12 -21.21 -3.91
N ILE A 130 -0.94 -20.68 -4.53
CA ILE A 130 -1.14 -20.71 -5.98
C ILE A 130 -0.01 -19.95 -6.72
N SER A 131 0.43 -18.81 -6.20
CA SER A 131 1.47 -17.99 -6.82
C SER A 131 2.86 -18.63 -6.78
N GLY A 132 3.09 -19.58 -5.88
CA GLY A 132 4.38 -20.20 -5.65
C GLY A 132 5.48 -19.25 -5.15
N ARG A 133 5.12 -18.03 -4.72
CA ARG A 133 6.07 -17.02 -4.26
C ARG A 133 6.27 -17.08 -2.75
N GLU A 134 7.46 -16.75 -2.30
CA GLU A 134 7.70 -16.39 -0.90
C GLU A 134 7.18 -14.97 -0.66
N VAL A 135 6.11 -14.84 0.13
CA VAL A 135 5.51 -13.56 0.50
C VAL A 135 5.38 -13.51 2.01
N ARG A 136 5.99 -12.51 2.63
CA ARG A 136 5.82 -12.25 4.06
C ARG A 136 4.45 -11.65 4.31
N VAL A 137 3.66 -12.26 5.20
CA VAL A 137 2.34 -11.76 5.58
C VAL A 137 2.43 -10.97 6.89
N ILE A 138 1.81 -9.79 6.91
CA ILE A 138 1.63 -8.95 8.10
C ILE A 138 0.13 -8.75 8.31
N GLU A 139 -0.42 -9.29 9.41
CA GLU A 139 -1.84 -9.14 9.74
C GLU A 139 -2.11 -7.76 10.35
N LEU A 140 -3.10 -7.04 9.81
CA LEU A 140 -3.39 -5.65 10.20
C LEU A 140 -3.99 -5.52 11.60
N GLU A 141 -4.97 -6.36 11.95
CA GLU A 141 -5.71 -6.31 13.22
C GLU A 141 -5.23 -7.37 14.22
N SER A 142 -4.00 -7.81 14.10
CA SER A 142 -3.42 -8.80 15.00
C SER A 142 -2.73 -8.13 16.19
N GLU A 143 -3.13 -8.51 17.40
CA GLU A 143 -2.44 -8.13 18.64
C GLU A 143 -1.24 -9.04 18.96
N ARG A 144 -0.99 -10.06 18.12
CA ARG A 144 0.11 -11.00 18.30
C ARG A 144 1.45 -10.34 17.99
N PRO A 145 2.55 -10.82 18.57
CA PRO A 145 3.88 -10.46 18.12
C PRO A 145 4.01 -10.72 16.60
N GLY A 146 4.40 -9.69 15.85
CA GLY A 146 4.46 -9.74 14.37
C GLY A 146 3.22 -9.22 13.64
N GLY A 147 2.13 -8.89 14.32
CA GLY A 147 1.03 -8.11 13.76
C GLY A 147 1.47 -6.67 13.44
N TYR A 148 0.69 -5.98 12.62
CA TYR A 148 1.04 -4.66 12.06
C TYR A 148 1.49 -3.64 13.11
N ALA A 149 0.73 -3.48 14.20
CA ALA A 149 1.08 -2.50 15.23
C ALA A 149 2.44 -2.82 15.88
N ALA A 150 2.67 -4.08 16.28
CA ALA A 150 3.93 -4.50 16.87
C ALA A 150 5.10 -4.39 15.88
N TRP A 151 4.88 -4.75 14.60
CA TRP A 151 5.87 -4.64 13.53
C TRP A 151 6.25 -3.18 13.28
N ARG A 152 5.27 -2.29 13.14
CA ARG A 152 5.50 -0.85 12.99
C ARG A 152 6.21 -0.25 14.18
N ASP A 153 5.70 -0.50 15.38
CA ASP A 153 6.16 0.15 16.61
C ASP A 153 7.49 -0.42 17.16
N SER A 154 8.01 -1.49 16.54
CA SER A 154 9.37 -1.98 16.80
C SER A 154 10.47 -1.06 16.27
N GLN A 155 10.12 -0.05 15.45
CA GLN A 155 11.07 0.84 14.79
C GLN A 155 10.99 2.27 15.31
N ASP A 156 12.08 3.02 15.12
CA ASP A 156 12.13 4.43 15.43
C ASP A 156 11.27 5.27 14.50
N ALA A 157 10.74 6.39 15.01
CA ALA A 157 9.97 7.34 14.23
C ALA A 157 10.86 8.36 13.45
N THR A 158 12.14 8.04 13.28
CA THR A 158 13.06 8.88 12.51
C THR A 158 12.76 8.78 11.01
N ASP A 159 12.71 9.90 10.32
CA ASP A 159 12.53 9.94 8.87
C ASP A 159 13.61 9.08 8.19
N PRO A 160 13.26 8.18 7.25
CA PRO A 160 14.23 7.31 6.58
C PRO A 160 15.24 8.07 5.70
N ALA A 161 14.96 9.34 5.40
CA ALA A 161 15.81 10.24 4.62
C ALA A 161 16.24 9.64 3.24
N VAL A 162 15.41 8.77 2.66
CA VAL A 162 15.65 8.20 1.32
C VAL A 162 15.35 9.26 0.27
N ALA A 163 16.23 9.39 -0.73
CA ALA A 163 16.03 10.31 -1.84
C ALA A 163 14.94 9.81 -2.80
N ILE A 164 13.77 10.47 -2.75
CA ILE A 164 12.60 10.18 -3.58
C ILE A 164 12.30 11.38 -4.47
N SER A 165 11.88 11.13 -5.69
CA SER A 165 11.48 12.14 -6.67
C SER A 165 10.00 12.03 -7.03
N ALA A 166 9.45 13.09 -7.60
CA ALA A 166 8.08 13.10 -8.12
C ALA A 166 7.85 12.10 -9.28
N ALA A 167 8.93 11.62 -9.90
CA ALA A 167 8.87 10.61 -10.96
C ALA A 167 8.80 9.17 -10.41
N ASP A 168 9.08 8.96 -9.12
CA ASP A 168 9.02 7.63 -8.51
C ASP A 168 7.57 7.20 -8.31
N THR A 169 7.26 5.96 -8.70
CA THR A 169 5.93 5.38 -8.49
C THR A 169 5.71 5.08 -7.01
N ALA A 170 4.61 5.55 -6.44
CA ALA A 170 4.24 5.25 -5.04
C ALA A 170 3.05 4.29 -4.94
N LEU A 171 2.19 4.27 -5.95
CA LEU A 171 0.98 3.45 -6.01
C LEU A 171 0.87 2.84 -7.41
N GLN A 172 0.60 1.53 -7.48
CA GLN A 172 0.38 0.82 -8.72
C GLN A 172 -0.91 0.02 -8.65
N THR A 173 -1.72 0.06 -9.69
CA THR A 173 -2.86 -0.84 -9.87
C THR A 173 -2.57 -1.78 -11.03
N LEU A 174 -2.78 -3.08 -10.82
CA LEU A 174 -2.70 -4.08 -11.88
C LEU A 174 -4.13 -4.46 -12.29
N HIS A 175 -4.37 -4.47 -13.60
CA HIS A 175 -5.63 -4.92 -14.16
C HIS A 175 -5.54 -6.39 -14.56
N LEU A 176 -6.52 -7.17 -14.15
CA LEU A 176 -6.72 -8.52 -14.66
C LEU A 176 -7.19 -8.38 -16.11
N GLY A 177 -6.32 -8.69 -17.06
CA GLY A 177 -6.70 -8.74 -18.47
C GLY A 177 -7.79 -9.79 -18.65
N HIS A 178 -9.02 -9.39 -18.90
CA HIS A 178 -10.08 -10.28 -19.34
C HIS A 178 -9.75 -10.69 -20.78
N ASN A 179 -9.03 -11.80 -20.97
CA ASN A 179 -9.00 -12.49 -22.24
C ASN A 179 -10.43 -13.01 -22.50
N ARG A 180 -11.28 -12.19 -23.13
CA ARG A 180 -12.45 -12.72 -23.82
C ARG A 180 -11.91 -13.64 -24.92
N PRO A 181 -12.24 -14.95 -24.89
CA PRO A 181 -11.96 -15.78 -26.05
C PRO A 181 -12.63 -15.10 -27.26
N ALA A 182 -11.86 -14.92 -28.33
CA ALA A 182 -12.36 -14.37 -29.58
C ALA A 182 -13.61 -15.17 -29.95
N GLN A 183 -14.77 -14.51 -29.97
CA GLN A 183 -16.01 -15.11 -30.47
C GLN A 183 -15.71 -15.58 -31.89
N GLY A 184 -15.76 -16.89 -32.09
CA GLY A 184 -15.53 -17.51 -33.38
C GLY A 184 -16.45 -16.85 -34.43
N ARG A 185 -15.83 -16.37 -35.51
CA ARG A 185 -16.56 -15.95 -36.69
C ARG A 185 -17.47 -17.08 -37.10
N HIS A 186 -18.77 -16.85 -37.10
CA HIS A 186 -19.71 -17.73 -37.75
C HIS A 186 -19.27 -17.89 -39.20
N ALA A 187 -18.91 -19.12 -39.55
CA ALA A 187 -18.70 -19.51 -40.93
C ALA A 187 -20.02 -19.28 -41.70
N ASP A 188 -19.92 -18.58 -42.82
CA ASP A 188 -20.99 -18.38 -43.79
C ASP A 188 -21.60 -19.74 -44.15
N GLN A 189 -22.88 -19.92 -43.90
CA GLN A 189 -23.67 -20.98 -44.48
C GLN A 189 -23.99 -20.63 -45.95
N PRO A 190 -23.74 -21.52 -46.93
CA PRO A 190 -24.17 -21.26 -48.29
C PRO A 190 -25.70 -21.34 -48.39
N GLN A 191 -26.31 -20.38 -49.07
CA GLN A 191 -27.73 -20.36 -49.42
C GLN A 191 -28.03 -21.46 -50.45
N PRO A 192 -29.15 -22.21 -50.30
CA PRO A 192 -29.58 -23.14 -51.35
C PRO A 192 -30.18 -22.39 -52.52
N SER A 193 -29.88 -22.84 -53.72
CA SER A 193 -30.36 -22.44 -55.03
C SER A 193 -31.81 -22.83 -55.26
#